data_8abc063255b9014800f00c429040f7c7
#
_entry.id   8abc063255b9014800f00c429040f7c7
#
_cell.length_a   1.000
_cell.length_b   1.000
_cell.length_c   1.000
_cell.angle_alpha   90.00
_cell.angle_beta   90.00
_cell.angle_gamma   90.00
#
_symmetry.space_group_name_H-M   'P 1'
#
loop_
_entity.id
_entity.type
_entity.pdbx_description
1 polymer ?
#
loop_
_entity_poly.entity_id
_entity_poly.type
_entity_poly.pdbx_seq_one_letter_code
_entity_poly.pdbx_strand_id
1 'polypeptide(L)'
;EQYAEPTTKKSSKQIVKRTLVVIGLALAVYVVYSVIYLFISPDRNIQQIYLVPENAAFIIQSSAPIEDWEKFSGSETWQCLKKAKSFEEVTKSVEKLDSVVKSNKVLLSLVGKRDMLISLHKTRATDWDFLLILDMQKASKMDLVKDQLETVLVMSGFTVTNRMHSGINILEMRDPDTRDIFYIAFVDNHLVGSYTSGLIESAIDSRNKPKIGLDQAFIETEKLVSGKGLVRVFINYERIPQFMSIYLGTRNEYIDMFSNSMNFAGLYLNMGKDKMEVKGYTLKKDSVDPYITALLNSGKHKMKAHEILSGRTALYTNIGFNNPMTFVKELENALSVHDKQLYDSYQNSRKKIEGLFGISLEENFLSWMSGEFAITQSEPCLLYTSDAA
;
A
#
# COMPACT_ATOMS: atom_id res chain seq x y z
N GLU A 1 -61.81 -28.33 -67.17
CA GLU A 1 -60.32 -28.45 -67.14
C GLU A 1 -59.77 -27.34 -66.28
N GLN A 2 -59.35 -27.75 -65.09
CA GLN A 2 -58.64 -26.85 -64.14
C GLN A 2 -57.14 -26.96 -64.43
N TYR A 3 -56.55 -25.85 -64.77
CA TYR A 3 -55.08 -25.74 -64.86
C TYR A 3 -54.54 -25.48 -63.47
N ALA A 4 -53.72 -26.43 -62.94
CA ALA A 4 -52.95 -26.27 -61.72
C ALA A 4 -51.65 -25.49 -62.05
N GLU A 5 -51.44 -24.33 -61.39
CA GLU A 5 -50.21 -23.57 -61.47
C GLU A 5 -49.04 -24.38 -60.79
N PRO A 6 -47.83 -24.36 -61.41
CA PRO A 6 -46.70 -25.03 -60.82
C PRO A 6 -46.09 -24.24 -59.64
N THR A 7 -46.22 -24.80 -58.44
CA THR A 7 -45.52 -24.28 -57.28
C THR A 7 -44.00 -24.46 -57.42
N THR A 8 -43.29 -23.37 -57.69
CA THR A 8 -41.83 -23.38 -57.77
C THR A 8 -41.20 -23.69 -56.39
N LYS A 9 -40.75 -24.94 -56.21
CA LYS A 9 -39.91 -25.35 -55.09
C LYS A 9 -38.63 -24.52 -55.08
N LYS A 10 -38.51 -23.48 -54.21
CA LYS A 10 -37.25 -22.78 -54.02
C LYS A 10 -36.18 -23.80 -53.56
N SER A 11 -35.13 -23.92 -54.36
CA SER A 11 -34.02 -24.83 -54.12
C SER A 11 -33.48 -24.68 -52.70
N SER A 12 -33.33 -25.77 -51.96
CA SER A 12 -32.77 -25.80 -50.59
C SER A 12 -31.43 -25.06 -50.46
N LYS A 13 -30.63 -25.05 -51.53
CA LYS A 13 -29.37 -24.30 -51.64
C LYS A 13 -29.57 -22.77 -51.56
N GLN A 14 -30.67 -22.22 -52.07
CA GLN A 14 -30.97 -20.78 -51.99
C GLN A 14 -31.41 -20.39 -50.57
N ILE A 15 -32.12 -21.27 -49.88
CA ILE A 15 -32.51 -21.05 -48.49
C ILE A 15 -31.28 -21.07 -47.59
N VAL A 16 -30.39 -22.06 -47.70
CA VAL A 16 -29.13 -22.13 -46.94
C VAL A 16 -28.24 -20.92 -47.20
N LYS A 17 -28.08 -20.50 -48.44
CA LYS A 17 -27.29 -19.29 -48.77
C LYS A 17 -27.87 -18.01 -48.15
N ARG A 18 -29.20 -17.85 -48.14
CA ARG A 18 -29.87 -16.70 -47.47
C ARG A 18 -29.70 -16.74 -45.95
N THR A 19 -29.81 -17.93 -45.33
CA THR A 19 -29.60 -18.10 -43.89
C THR A 19 -28.16 -17.77 -43.51
N LEU A 20 -27.16 -18.21 -44.28
CA LEU A 20 -25.74 -17.88 -44.03
C LEU A 20 -25.46 -16.36 -44.18
N VAL A 21 -26.10 -15.69 -45.16
CA VAL A 21 -25.98 -14.22 -45.32
C VAL A 21 -26.61 -13.49 -44.12
N VAL A 22 -27.76 -13.94 -43.62
CA VAL A 22 -28.42 -13.35 -42.45
C VAL A 22 -27.58 -13.53 -41.16
N ILE A 23 -26.99 -14.73 -40.96
CA ILE A 23 -26.09 -15.02 -39.84
C ILE A 23 -24.83 -14.14 -39.95
N GLY A 24 -24.23 -14.02 -41.14
CA GLY A 24 -23.06 -13.15 -41.39
C GLY A 24 -23.35 -11.69 -41.11
N LEU A 25 -24.53 -11.18 -41.52
CA LEU A 25 -24.99 -9.83 -41.19
C LEU A 25 -25.21 -9.62 -39.69
N ALA A 26 -25.86 -10.56 -39.02
CA ALA A 26 -26.08 -10.49 -37.59
C ALA A 26 -24.76 -10.48 -36.80
N LEU A 27 -23.77 -11.29 -37.24
CA LEU A 27 -22.44 -11.33 -36.67
C LEU A 27 -21.67 -10.03 -36.94
N ALA A 28 -21.78 -9.44 -38.10
CA ALA A 28 -21.18 -8.14 -38.43
C ALA A 28 -21.80 -7.02 -37.59
N VAL A 29 -23.14 -6.99 -37.42
CA VAL A 29 -23.83 -6.03 -36.58
C VAL A 29 -23.39 -6.20 -35.11
N TYR A 30 -23.26 -7.44 -34.61
CA TYR A 30 -22.79 -7.73 -33.28
C TYR A 30 -21.34 -7.24 -33.05
N VAL A 31 -20.46 -7.46 -34.05
CA VAL A 31 -19.06 -6.96 -33.97
C VAL A 31 -19.03 -5.45 -33.99
N VAL A 32 -19.79 -4.80 -34.86
CA VAL A 32 -19.89 -3.32 -34.93
C VAL A 32 -20.47 -2.78 -33.62
N TYR A 33 -21.53 -3.39 -33.08
CA TYR A 33 -22.11 -3.01 -31.80
C TYR A 33 -21.09 -3.17 -30.66
N SER A 34 -20.36 -4.28 -30.60
CA SER A 34 -19.32 -4.53 -29.60
C SER A 34 -18.18 -3.52 -29.70
N VAL A 35 -17.76 -3.15 -30.91
CA VAL A 35 -16.76 -2.11 -31.15
C VAL A 35 -17.29 -0.75 -30.70
N ILE A 36 -18.50 -0.39 -31.08
CA ILE A 36 -19.16 0.86 -30.66
C ILE A 36 -19.30 0.90 -29.12
N TYR A 37 -19.74 -0.18 -28.51
CA TYR A 37 -19.86 -0.30 -27.06
C TYR A 37 -18.52 -0.11 -26.35
N LEU A 38 -17.44 -0.70 -26.87
CA LEU A 38 -16.09 -0.56 -26.31
C LEU A 38 -15.51 0.86 -26.43
N PHE A 39 -15.84 1.58 -27.53
CA PHE A 39 -15.23 2.88 -27.82
C PHE A 39 -16.11 4.09 -27.44
N ILE A 40 -17.43 3.95 -27.43
CA ILE A 40 -18.38 5.06 -27.25
C ILE A 40 -19.12 5.02 -25.91
N SER A 41 -19.18 3.86 -25.24
CA SER A 41 -19.72 3.84 -23.86
C SER A 41 -18.95 4.79 -22.98
N PRO A 42 -19.64 5.72 -22.26
CA PRO A 42 -18.97 6.58 -21.32
C PRO A 42 -18.30 5.72 -20.26
N ASP A 43 -16.96 5.69 -20.30
CA ASP A 43 -16.18 5.01 -19.28
C ASP A 43 -16.30 5.83 -18.00
N ARG A 44 -16.89 5.27 -16.95
CA ARG A 44 -16.56 5.70 -15.60
C ARG A 44 -15.14 5.22 -15.30
N ASN A 45 -14.16 5.90 -15.88
CA ASN A 45 -12.78 5.69 -15.48
C ASN A 45 -12.58 6.39 -14.15
N ILE A 46 -12.79 5.65 -13.08
CA ILE A 46 -12.41 6.10 -11.76
C ILE A 46 -10.94 5.77 -11.51
N GLN A 47 -10.30 6.54 -10.66
CA GLN A 47 -8.92 6.24 -10.24
C GLN A 47 -8.94 5.09 -9.21
N GLN A 48 -7.94 4.22 -9.23
CA GLN A 48 -7.79 3.10 -8.28
C GLN A 48 -7.92 3.55 -6.82
N ILE A 49 -7.36 4.72 -6.50
CA ILE A 49 -7.36 5.29 -5.16
C ILE A 49 -8.78 5.59 -4.63
N TYR A 50 -9.77 5.77 -5.51
CA TYR A 50 -11.16 6.00 -5.12
C TYR A 50 -11.84 4.76 -4.55
N LEU A 51 -11.26 3.58 -4.82
CA LEU A 51 -11.74 2.31 -4.26
C LEU A 51 -11.06 1.96 -2.93
N VAL A 52 -10.06 2.73 -2.50
CA VAL A 52 -9.35 2.46 -1.24
C VAL A 52 -10.18 2.92 -0.04
N PRO A 53 -10.56 2.01 0.88
CA PRO A 53 -11.24 2.36 2.11
C PRO A 53 -10.41 3.29 3.00
N GLU A 54 -11.08 4.15 3.78
CA GLU A 54 -10.44 5.17 4.62
C GLU A 54 -9.52 4.62 5.72
N ASN A 55 -9.68 3.35 6.10
CA ASN A 55 -8.89 2.69 7.13
C ASN A 55 -7.57 2.09 6.62
N ALA A 56 -7.16 2.40 5.39
CA ALA A 56 -5.87 1.98 4.87
C ALA A 56 -4.72 2.64 5.64
N ALA A 57 -3.81 1.82 6.18
CA ALA A 57 -2.59 2.27 6.84
C ALA A 57 -1.43 2.47 5.85
N PHE A 58 -1.33 1.58 4.86
CA PHE A 58 -0.35 1.65 3.79
C PHE A 58 -1.03 1.49 2.44
N ILE A 59 -0.49 2.19 1.42
CA ILE A 59 -0.93 2.07 0.03
C ILE A 59 0.32 1.93 -0.82
N ILE A 60 0.37 0.89 -1.64
CA ILE A 60 1.50 0.55 -2.51
C ILE A 60 1.00 0.61 -3.96
N GLN A 61 1.71 1.34 -4.81
CA GLN A 61 1.37 1.50 -6.23
C GLN A 61 2.54 1.09 -7.11
N SER A 62 2.24 0.33 -8.17
CA SER A 62 3.17 -0.02 -9.24
C SER A 62 2.47 0.09 -10.59
N SER A 63 3.17 0.63 -11.60
CA SER A 63 2.65 0.74 -12.97
C SER A 63 3.07 -0.44 -13.87
N ALA A 64 3.99 -1.26 -13.40
CA ALA A 64 4.47 -2.46 -14.09
C ALA A 64 4.77 -3.59 -13.08
N PRO A 65 3.75 -4.09 -12.35
CA PRO A 65 3.93 -4.91 -11.15
C PRO A 65 4.78 -6.16 -11.38
N ILE A 66 4.68 -6.80 -12.54
CA ILE A 66 5.47 -8.00 -12.86
C ILE A 66 6.93 -7.63 -13.10
N GLU A 67 7.19 -6.60 -13.92
CA GLU A 67 8.56 -6.14 -14.21
C GLU A 67 9.24 -5.59 -12.94
N ASP A 68 8.48 -4.85 -12.13
CA ASP A 68 8.97 -4.29 -10.86
C ASP A 68 9.27 -5.41 -9.85
N TRP A 69 8.42 -6.43 -9.80
CA TRP A 69 8.66 -7.62 -8.99
C TRP A 69 9.88 -8.41 -9.48
N GLU A 70 10.05 -8.62 -10.78
CA GLU A 70 11.23 -9.30 -11.33
C GLU A 70 12.52 -8.57 -10.99
N LYS A 71 12.54 -7.24 -11.11
CA LYS A 71 13.69 -6.42 -10.71
C LYS A 71 13.96 -6.53 -9.21
N PHE A 72 12.92 -6.46 -8.38
CA PHE A 72 13.04 -6.56 -6.93
C PHE A 72 13.51 -7.95 -6.49
N SER A 73 12.84 -9.00 -6.96
CA SER A 73 13.13 -10.39 -6.59
C SER A 73 14.50 -10.89 -7.10
N GLY A 74 14.99 -10.31 -8.20
CA GLY A 74 16.33 -10.56 -8.72
C GLY A 74 17.45 -9.80 -8.01
N SER A 75 17.14 -8.88 -7.09
CA SER A 75 18.14 -8.06 -6.40
C SER A 75 18.83 -8.81 -5.25
N GLU A 76 20.09 -8.42 -4.96
CA GLU A 76 20.82 -8.93 -3.79
C GLU A 76 20.11 -8.58 -2.47
N THR A 77 19.47 -7.41 -2.42
CA THR A 77 18.69 -6.98 -1.26
C THR A 77 17.56 -7.96 -0.96
N TRP A 78 16.81 -8.41 -1.97
CA TRP A 78 15.77 -9.42 -1.76
C TRP A 78 16.35 -10.76 -1.32
N GLN A 79 17.47 -11.19 -1.93
CA GLN A 79 18.16 -12.43 -1.55
C GLN A 79 18.61 -12.42 -0.08
N CYS A 80 18.91 -11.23 0.46
CA CYS A 80 19.23 -11.04 1.87
C CYS A 80 17.96 -11.04 2.74
N LEU A 81 16.95 -10.26 2.37
CA LEU A 81 15.70 -10.12 3.13
C LEU A 81 14.93 -11.43 3.28
N LYS A 82 14.84 -12.24 2.23
CA LYS A 82 14.12 -13.52 2.27
C LYS A 82 14.71 -14.56 3.24
N LYS A 83 15.96 -14.38 3.67
CA LYS A 83 16.60 -15.22 4.69
C LYS A 83 16.23 -14.83 6.11
N ALA A 84 15.68 -13.64 6.31
CA ALA A 84 15.26 -13.17 7.62
C ALA A 84 13.94 -13.86 8.03
N LYS A 85 13.90 -14.41 9.24
CA LYS A 85 12.73 -15.14 9.77
C LYS A 85 11.43 -14.33 9.71
N SER A 86 11.52 -13.02 9.92
CA SER A 86 10.36 -12.09 9.83
C SER A 86 9.78 -11.93 8.43
N PHE A 87 10.52 -12.33 7.38
CA PHE A 87 10.08 -12.28 5.99
C PHE A 87 9.70 -13.64 5.41
N GLU A 88 9.80 -14.71 6.17
CA GLU A 88 9.57 -16.07 5.67
C GLU A 88 8.14 -16.27 5.14
N GLU A 89 7.13 -15.82 5.88
CA GLU A 89 5.71 -15.93 5.47
C GLU A 89 5.41 -15.05 4.25
N VAL A 90 5.92 -13.82 4.24
CA VAL A 90 5.80 -12.92 3.09
C VAL A 90 6.43 -13.55 1.85
N THR A 91 7.64 -14.11 1.99
CA THR A 91 8.36 -14.76 0.90
C THR A 91 7.56 -15.93 0.32
N LYS A 92 7.05 -16.83 1.18
CA LYS A 92 6.24 -17.98 0.74
C LYS A 92 4.99 -17.55 -0.01
N SER A 93 4.29 -16.53 0.50
CA SER A 93 3.07 -16.00 -0.12
C SER A 93 3.34 -15.37 -1.49
N VAL A 94 4.42 -14.59 -1.59
CA VAL A 94 4.79 -13.93 -2.85
C VAL A 94 5.32 -14.92 -3.88
N GLU A 95 6.14 -15.89 -3.48
CA GLU A 95 6.61 -16.96 -4.38
C GLU A 95 5.46 -17.84 -4.90
N LYS A 96 4.46 -18.12 -4.06
CA LYS A 96 3.23 -18.82 -4.48
C LYS A 96 2.46 -17.99 -5.52
N LEU A 97 2.27 -16.69 -5.28
CA LEU A 97 1.61 -15.79 -6.22
C LEU A 97 2.39 -15.68 -7.55
N ASP A 98 3.69 -15.49 -7.50
CA ASP A 98 4.56 -15.42 -8.68
C ASP A 98 4.47 -16.70 -9.52
N SER A 99 4.48 -17.87 -8.87
CA SER A 99 4.29 -19.17 -9.53
C SER A 99 2.93 -19.28 -10.23
N VAL A 100 1.84 -18.89 -9.57
CA VAL A 100 0.49 -18.93 -10.15
C VAL A 100 0.36 -17.98 -11.33
N VAL A 101 0.87 -16.76 -11.21
CA VAL A 101 0.81 -15.77 -12.31
C VAL A 101 1.65 -16.21 -13.51
N LYS A 102 2.88 -16.69 -13.27
CA LYS A 102 3.78 -17.15 -14.36
C LYS A 102 3.31 -18.42 -15.04
N SER A 103 2.66 -19.33 -14.32
CA SER A 103 2.14 -20.57 -14.88
C SER A 103 0.90 -20.36 -15.76
N ASN A 104 0.18 -19.25 -15.57
CA ASN A 104 -1.05 -18.96 -16.31
C ASN A 104 -0.89 -17.76 -17.25
N LYS A 105 -0.77 -18.04 -18.57
CA LYS A 105 -0.59 -17.01 -19.62
C LYS A 105 -1.72 -15.97 -19.63
N VAL A 106 -2.96 -16.36 -19.27
CA VAL A 106 -4.10 -15.46 -19.23
C VAL A 106 -3.94 -14.47 -18.07
N LEU A 107 -3.63 -14.97 -16.86
CA LEU A 107 -3.35 -14.11 -15.71
C LEU A 107 -2.15 -13.19 -15.95
N LEU A 108 -1.08 -13.71 -16.55
CA LEU A 108 0.09 -12.92 -16.91
C LEU A 108 -0.27 -11.78 -17.88
N SER A 109 -1.11 -12.03 -18.89
CA SER A 109 -1.56 -11.00 -19.82
C SER A 109 -2.49 -9.97 -19.19
N LEU A 110 -3.29 -10.38 -18.19
CA LEU A 110 -4.18 -9.49 -17.45
C LEU A 110 -3.43 -8.55 -16.50
N VAL A 111 -2.40 -9.06 -15.81
CA VAL A 111 -1.66 -8.31 -14.76
C VAL A 111 -0.43 -7.58 -15.32
N GLY A 112 0.24 -8.12 -16.33
CA GLY A 112 1.62 -7.80 -16.70
C GLY A 112 1.92 -6.34 -17.04
N LYS A 113 0.96 -5.58 -17.57
CA LYS A 113 1.13 -4.17 -17.97
C LYS A 113 -0.02 -3.31 -17.47
N ARG A 114 -0.45 -3.54 -16.23
CA ARG A 114 -1.57 -2.85 -15.61
C ARG A 114 -1.11 -2.13 -14.36
N ASP A 115 -1.64 -0.95 -14.15
CA ASP A 115 -1.45 -0.26 -12.90
C ASP A 115 -2.07 -1.08 -11.78
N MET A 116 -1.30 -1.31 -10.73
CA MET A 116 -1.68 -2.07 -9.55
C MET A 116 -1.57 -1.21 -8.31
N LEU A 117 -2.58 -1.29 -7.46
CA LEU A 117 -2.59 -0.70 -6.13
C LEU A 117 -2.89 -1.79 -5.11
N ILE A 118 -2.12 -1.83 -4.03
CA ILE A 118 -2.37 -2.68 -2.87
C ILE A 118 -2.50 -1.77 -1.66
N SER A 119 -3.58 -1.91 -0.89
CA SER A 119 -3.73 -1.23 0.39
C SER A 119 -3.80 -2.21 1.55
N LEU A 120 -3.16 -1.87 2.67
CA LEU A 120 -3.09 -2.73 3.88
C LEU A 120 -3.99 -2.16 4.96
N HIS A 121 -4.81 -3.04 5.54
CA HIS A 121 -5.87 -2.68 6.49
C HIS A 121 -5.82 -3.57 7.72
N LYS A 122 -5.99 -2.98 8.91
CA LYS A 122 -6.30 -3.77 10.09
C LYS A 122 -7.74 -4.28 9.98
N THR A 123 -7.92 -5.58 10.00
CA THR A 123 -9.24 -6.24 9.85
C THR A 123 -9.80 -6.75 11.16
N ARG A 124 -8.91 -7.17 12.10
CA ARG A 124 -9.27 -7.66 13.44
C ARG A 124 -8.32 -7.08 14.49
N ALA A 125 -8.54 -7.40 15.75
CA ALA A 125 -7.71 -6.91 16.84
C ALA A 125 -6.22 -7.25 16.65
N THR A 126 -5.92 -8.44 16.19
CA THR A 126 -4.57 -9.01 16.03
C THR A 126 -4.23 -9.37 14.59
N ASP A 127 -5.01 -8.88 13.61
CA ASP A 127 -4.87 -9.33 12.23
C ASP A 127 -5.06 -8.20 11.23
N TRP A 128 -4.44 -8.34 10.07
CA TRP A 128 -4.53 -7.43 8.95
C TRP A 128 -4.74 -8.18 7.64
N ASP A 129 -5.25 -7.50 6.64
CA ASP A 129 -5.38 -8.03 5.30
C ASP A 129 -5.14 -6.92 4.26
N PHE A 130 -5.00 -7.31 3.03
CA PHE A 130 -4.80 -6.40 1.92
C PHE A 130 -6.02 -6.33 1.00
N LEU A 131 -6.13 -5.21 0.32
CA LEU A 131 -7.02 -5.01 -0.81
C LEU A 131 -6.16 -4.78 -2.06
N LEU A 132 -6.26 -5.68 -3.03
CA LEU A 132 -5.64 -5.57 -4.35
C LEU A 132 -6.61 -4.85 -5.29
N ILE A 133 -6.13 -3.86 -6.03
CA ILE A 133 -6.89 -3.14 -7.05
C ILE A 133 -6.05 -3.10 -8.32
N LEU A 134 -6.54 -3.72 -9.37
CA LEU A 134 -5.88 -3.80 -10.67
C LEU A 134 -6.67 -3.00 -11.71
N ASP A 135 -6.05 -2.05 -12.40
CA ASP A 135 -6.70 -1.32 -13.48
C ASP A 135 -6.84 -2.21 -14.71
N MET A 136 -8.06 -2.64 -14.98
CA MET A 136 -8.39 -3.47 -16.14
C MET A 136 -8.63 -2.63 -17.40
N GLN A 137 -8.59 -1.30 -17.31
CA GLN A 137 -8.96 -0.40 -18.37
C GLN A 137 -10.35 -0.79 -18.95
N LYS A 138 -10.44 -1.02 -20.24
CA LYS A 138 -11.70 -1.43 -20.91
C LYS A 138 -12.03 -2.92 -20.75
N ALA A 139 -11.06 -3.75 -20.31
CA ALA A 139 -11.26 -5.19 -20.22
C ALA A 139 -12.30 -5.59 -19.14
N SER A 140 -12.50 -4.76 -18.11
CA SER A 140 -13.52 -5.01 -17.08
C SER A 140 -14.96 -5.01 -17.60
N LYS A 141 -15.20 -4.39 -18.76
CA LYS A 141 -16.52 -4.34 -19.43
C LYS A 141 -16.81 -5.56 -20.30
N MET A 142 -15.82 -6.41 -20.54
CA MET A 142 -15.97 -7.59 -21.34
C MET A 142 -16.47 -8.74 -20.46
N ASP A 143 -17.75 -9.08 -20.57
CA ASP A 143 -18.34 -10.23 -19.87
C ASP A 143 -17.55 -11.50 -20.18
N LEU A 144 -17.02 -11.62 -21.40
CA LEU A 144 -16.14 -12.72 -21.80
C LEU A 144 -14.90 -12.86 -20.87
N VAL A 145 -14.32 -11.74 -20.41
CA VAL A 145 -13.16 -11.78 -19.49
C VAL A 145 -13.58 -12.29 -18.13
N LYS A 146 -14.76 -11.89 -17.64
CA LYS A 146 -15.33 -12.37 -16.37
C LYS A 146 -15.61 -13.87 -16.44
N ASP A 147 -16.27 -14.32 -17.51
CA ASP A 147 -16.59 -15.73 -17.74
C ASP A 147 -15.33 -16.60 -17.88
N GLN A 148 -14.32 -16.08 -18.59
CA GLN A 148 -13.02 -16.76 -18.70
C GLN A 148 -12.29 -16.85 -17.36
N LEU A 149 -12.32 -15.79 -16.55
CA LEU A 149 -11.72 -15.81 -15.22
C LEU A 149 -12.38 -16.89 -14.35
N GLU A 150 -13.72 -16.92 -14.29
CA GLU A 150 -14.45 -17.92 -13.55
C GLU A 150 -14.14 -19.35 -14.04
N THR A 151 -14.11 -19.54 -15.35
CA THR A 151 -13.75 -20.82 -15.95
C THR A 151 -12.34 -21.28 -15.59
N VAL A 152 -11.35 -20.38 -15.65
CA VAL A 152 -9.95 -20.67 -15.29
C VAL A 152 -9.86 -21.04 -13.81
N LEU A 153 -10.57 -20.33 -12.93
CA LEU A 153 -10.57 -20.62 -11.49
C LEU A 153 -11.15 -22.01 -11.19
N VAL A 154 -12.29 -22.35 -11.80
CA VAL A 154 -12.91 -23.67 -11.66
C VAL A 154 -11.99 -24.77 -12.21
N MET A 155 -11.39 -24.57 -13.38
CA MET A 155 -10.44 -25.53 -13.98
C MET A 155 -9.16 -25.70 -13.14
N SER A 156 -8.81 -24.70 -12.35
CA SER A 156 -7.68 -24.73 -11.40
C SER A 156 -8.04 -25.39 -10.06
N GLY A 157 -9.26 -25.94 -9.92
CA GLY A 157 -9.71 -26.70 -8.75
C GLY A 157 -10.40 -25.87 -7.66
N PHE A 158 -10.59 -24.55 -7.86
CA PHE A 158 -11.30 -23.72 -6.91
C PHE A 158 -12.81 -23.92 -6.99
N THR A 159 -13.50 -23.87 -5.84
CA THR A 159 -14.96 -23.75 -5.81
C THR A 159 -15.34 -22.28 -5.86
N VAL A 160 -16.11 -21.89 -6.88
CA VAL A 160 -16.54 -20.53 -7.08
C VAL A 160 -18.03 -20.39 -6.76
N THR A 161 -18.36 -19.42 -5.89
CA THR A 161 -19.73 -19.01 -5.59
C THR A 161 -19.89 -17.51 -5.81
N ASN A 162 -21.14 -17.06 -5.96
CA ASN A 162 -21.44 -15.68 -6.32
C ASN A 162 -22.31 -15.03 -5.25
N ARG A 163 -22.00 -13.77 -4.93
CA ARG A 163 -22.77 -12.95 -3.98
C ARG A 163 -22.90 -11.52 -4.50
N MET A 164 -24.02 -10.87 -4.21
CA MET A 164 -24.26 -9.48 -4.62
C MET A 164 -24.05 -8.51 -3.46
N HIS A 165 -23.36 -7.39 -3.71
CA HIS A 165 -23.28 -6.24 -2.82
C HIS A 165 -23.42 -4.94 -3.60
N SER A 166 -24.34 -4.06 -3.21
CA SER A 166 -24.57 -2.76 -3.87
C SER A 166 -24.67 -2.84 -5.40
N GLY A 167 -25.28 -3.92 -5.93
CA GLY A 167 -25.48 -4.16 -7.36
C GLY A 167 -24.24 -4.70 -8.09
N ILE A 168 -23.17 -5.03 -7.37
CA ILE A 168 -21.94 -5.63 -7.93
C ILE A 168 -21.84 -7.08 -7.48
N ASN A 169 -21.50 -7.96 -8.45
CA ASN A 169 -21.26 -9.38 -8.19
C ASN A 169 -19.87 -9.58 -7.58
N ILE A 170 -19.81 -10.28 -6.46
CA ILE A 170 -18.59 -10.71 -5.77
C ILE A 170 -18.43 -12.21 -6.00
N LEU A 171 -17.33 -12.61 -6.63
CA LEU A 171 -16.91 -14.00 -6.75
C LEU A 171 -16.21 -14.43 -5.46
N GLU A 172 -16.68 -15.50 -4.83
CA GLU A 172 -16.07 -16.11 -3.67
C GLU A 172 -15.32 -17.38 -4.13
N MET A 173 -14.01 -17.32 -4.18
CA MET A 173 -13.14 -18.38 -4.62
C MET A 173 -12.59 -19.13 -3.41
N ARG A 174 -13.03 -20.34 -3.19
CA ARG A 174 -12.57 -21.20 -2.08
C ARG A 174 -11.47 -22.14 -2.55
N ASP A 175 -10.32 -22.07 -1.90
CA ASP A 175 -9.21 -23.02 -2.07
C ASP A 175 -9.61 -24.37 -1.46
N PRO A 176 -9.54 -25.50 -2.21
CA PRO A 176 -9.92 -26.82 -1.70
C PRO A 176 -8.96 -27.34 -0.62
N ASP A 177 -7.69 -26.94 -0.66
CA ASP A 177 -6.64 -27.44 0.24
C ASP A 177 -6.58 -26.64 1.55
N THR A 178 -6.50 -25.31 1.47
CA THR A 178 -6.39 -24.44 2.64
C THR A 178 -7.75 -24.06 3.23
N ARG A 179 -8.83 -24.17 2.44
CA ARG A 179 -10.19 -23.69 2.73
C ARG A 179 -10.32 -22.16 2.84
N ASP A 180 -9.27 -21.43 2.53
CA ASP A 180 -9.32 -19.99 2.47
C ASP A 180 -10.25 -19.52 1.35
N ILE A 181 -10.89 -18.38 1.56
CA ILE A 181 -11.76 -17.78 0.56
C ILE A 181 -11.11 -16.48 0.09
N PHE A 182 -10.83 -16.38 -1.19
CA PHE A 182 -10.43 -15.14 -1.83
C PHE A 182 -11.62 -14.54 -2.55
N TYR A 183 -11.92 -13.27 -2.28
CA TYR A 183 -13.04 -12.55 -2.85
C TYR A 183 -12.56 -11.68 -4.01
N ILE A 184 -13.28 -11.71 -5.13
CA ILE A 184 -12.97 -10.94 -6.34
C ILE A 184 -14.22 -10.19 -6.80
N ALA A 185 -14.09 -8.92 -7.17
CA ALA A 185 -15.15 -8.16 -7.78
C ALA A 185 -14.63 -7.30 -8.94
N PHE A 186 -15.48 -7.08 -9.96
CA PHE A 186 -15.23 -6.08 -10.99
C PHE A 186 -16.00 -4.81 -10.63
N VAL A 187 -15.26 -3.75 -10.33
CA VAL A 187 -15.81 -2.45 -9.92
C VAL A 187 -15.40 -1.40 -10.96
N ASP A 188 -16.34 -0.96 -11.78
CA ASP A 188 -16.11 -0.09 -12.94
C ASP A 188 -14.99 -0.64 -13.84
N ASN A 189 -13.86 0.04 -13.98
CA ASN A 189 -12.71 -0.41 -14.78
C ASN A 189 -11.66 -1.21 -13.97
N HIS A 190 -11.96 -1.64 -12.76
CA HIS A 190 -11.01 -2.31 -11.88
C HIS A 190 -11.43 -3.73 -11.50
N LEU A 191 -10.44 -4.60 -11.35
CA LEU A 191 -10.56 -5.85 -10.63
C LEU A 191 -10.07 -5.63 -9.19
N VAL A 192 -10.92 -6.00 -8.23
CA VAL A 192 -10.64 -5.84 -6.79
C VAL A 192 -10.57 -7.21 -6.15
N GLY A 193 -9.59 -7.46 -5.28
CA GLY A 193 -9.38 -8.76 -4.63
C GLY A 193 -8.91 -8.64 -3.18
N SER A 194 -9.40 -9.52 -2.28
CA SER A 194 -9.00 -9.60 -0.86
C SER A 194 -9.40 -10.95 -0.26
N TYR A 195 -8.73 -11.38 0.81
CA TYR A 195 -9.20 -12.51 1.64
C TYR A 195 -10.30 -12.09 2.63
N THR A 196 -10.55 -10.79 2.81
CA THR A 196 -11.58 -10.26 3.70
C THR A 196 -12.75 -9.69 2.89
N SER A 197 -13.93 -10.33 2.96
CA SER A 197 -15.12 -9.90 2.22
C SER A 197 -15.51 -8.45 2.51
N GLY A 198 -15.39 -8.02 3.77
CA GLY A 198 -15.70 -6.64 4.18
C GLY A 198 -14.81 -5.58 3.53
N LEU A 199 -13.58 -5.91 3.12
CA LEU A 199 -12.72 -4.99 2.36
C LEU A 199 -13.24 -4.81 0.92
N ILE A 200 -13.71 -5.89 0.28
CA ILE A 200 -14.34 -5.80 -1.05
C ILE A 200 -15.61 -4.96 -0.99
N GLU A 201 -16.47 -5.20 0.01
CA GLU A 201 -17.69 -4.41 0.22
C GLU A 201 -17.36 -2.94 0.45
N SER A 202 -16.38 -2.66 1.31
CA SER A 202 -15.92 -1.29 1.59
C SER A 202 -15.34 -0.61 0.35
N ALA A 203 -14.64 -1.35 -0.51
CA ALA A 203 -14.14 -0.83 -1.79
C ALA A 203 -15.26 -0.48 -2.76
N ILE A 204 -16.27 -1.35 -2.86
CA ILE A 204 -17.45 -1.11 -3.68
C ILE A 204 -18.21 0.15 -3.20
N ASP A 205 -18.36 0.31 -1.89
CA ASP A 205 -19.06 1.46 -1.30
C ASP A 205 -18.23 2.75 -1.43
N SER A 206 -16.90 2.66 -1.32
CA SER A 206 -15.96 3.79 -1.50
C SER A 206 -16.03 4.41 -2.89
N ARG A 207 -16.42 3.66 -3.92
CA ARG A 207 -16.60 4.13 -5.30
C ARG A 207 -17.42 5.41 -5.41
N ASN A 208 -18.48 5.49 -4.61
CA ASN A 208 -19.40 6.61 -4.67
C ASN A 208 -19.05 7.74 -3.67
N LYS A 209 -18.25 7.44 -2.66
CA LYS A 209 -17.83 8.36 -1.61
C LYS A 209 -16.35 8.15 -1.25
N PRO A 210 -15.43 8.36 -2.21
CA PRO A 210 -14.02 8.15 -1.94
C PRO A 210 -13.55 9.08 -0.82
N LYS A 211 -12.76 8.57 0.11
CA LYS A 211 -12.20 9.33 1.23
C LYS A 211 -10.76 9.69 0.94
N ILE A 212 -9.87 8.71 0.84
CA ILE A 212 -8.43 8.94 0.63
C ILE A 212 -8.17 9.63 -0.71
N GLY A 213 -8.83 9.20 -1.78
CA GLY A 213 -8.63 9.79 -3.11
C GLY A 213 -9.06 11.26 -3.24
N LEU A 214 -9.87 11.77 -2.31
CA LEU A 214 -10.28 13.18 -2.22
C LEU A 214 -9.62 13.91 -1.05
N ASP A 215 -8.79 13.25 -0.26
CA ASP A 215 -8.04 13.88 0.83
C ASP A 215 -6.94 14.79 0.25
N GLN A 216 -6.97 16.05 0.62
CA GLN A 216 -6.04 17.06 0.10
C GLN A 216 -4.59 16.73 0.45
N ALA A 217 -4.32 16.24 1.67
CA ALA A 217 -2.97 15.86 2.09
C ALA A 217 -2.45 14.64 1.33
N PHE A 218 -3.33 13.66 1.01
CA PHE A 218 -2.97 12.56 0.13
C PHE A 218 -2.62 13.05 -1.28
N ILE A 219 -3.49 13.89 -1.88
CA ILE A 219 -3.30 14.43 -3.25
C ILE A 219 -1.99 15.22 -3.36
N GLU A 220 -1.67 16.04 -2.36
CA GLU A 220 -0.41 16.78 -2.32
C GLU A 220 0.80 15.84 -2.19
N THR A 221 0.70 14.84 -1.31
CA THR A 221 1.75 13.83 -1.14
C THR A 221 1.98 13.04 -2.43
N GLU A 222 0.91 12.62 -3.10
CA GLU A 222 0.98 11.89 -4.36
C GLU A 222 1.69 12.70 -5.46
N LYS A 223 1.38 13.99 -5.59
CA LYS A 223 2.04 14.89 -6.56
C LYS A 223 3.55 14.98 -6.34
N LEU A 224 4.02 14.97 -5.08
CA LEU A 224 5.45 15.06 -4.75
C LEU A 224 6.24 13.83 -5.20
N VAL A 225 5.61 12.65 -5.26
CA VAL A 225 6.25 11.38 -5.64
C VAL A 225 5.79 10.83 -7.00
N SER A 226 4.89 11.52 -7.68
CA SER A 226 4.35 11.12 -8.98
C SER A 226 5.47 10.94 -10.02
N GLY A 227 5.39 9.86 -10.81
CA GLY A 227 6.35 9.52 -11.85
C GLY A 227 7.74 9.12 -11.36
N LYS A 228 7.94 8.89 -10.05
CA LYS A 228 9.22 8.52 -9.45
C LYS A 228 9.23 7.07 -9.02
N GLY A 229 10.41 6.43 -9.14
CA GLY A 229 10.69 5.08 -8.67
C GLY A 229 9.95 3.95 -9.39
N LEU A 230 10.26 2.72 -9.02
CA LEU A 230 9.57 1.50 -9.46
C LEU A 230 8.22 1.37 -8.74
N VAL A 231 8.26 1.49 -7.43
CA VAL A 231 7.13 1.34 -6.53
C VAL A 231 6.99 2.60 -5.69
N ARG A 232 5.77 3.05 -5.50
CA ARG A 232 5.42 4.14 -4.58
C ARG A 232 4.70 3.57 -3.38
N VAL A 233 5.04 4.04 -2.19
CA VAL A 233 4.43 3.62 -0.93
C VAL A 233 3.92 4.85 -0.21
N PHE A 234 2.65 4.85 0.15
CA PHE A 234 2.05 5.91 0.97
C PHE A 234 1.76 5.36 2.35
N ILE A 235 2.07 6.15 3.36
CA ILE A 235 1.82 5.86 4.78
C ILE A 235 0.76 6.84 5.27
N ASN A 236 -0.35 6.32 5.74
CA ASN A 236 -1.40 7.11 6.40
C ASN A 236 -1.13 7.13 7.90
N TYR A 237 -0.49 8.20 8.40
CA TYR A 237 -0.10 8.29 9.80
C TYR A 237 -1.28 8.23 10.77
N GLU A 238 -2.47 8.66 10.38
CA GLU A 238 -3.66 8.55 11.21
C GLU A 238 -4.03 7.09 11.54
N ARG A 239 -3.70 6.16 10.64
CA ARG A 239 -4.03 4.73 10.79
C ARG A 239 -2.89 3.90 11.36
N ILE A 240 -1.67 4.44 11.42
CA ILE A 240 -0.49 3.72 11.92
C ILE A 240 -0.65 3.23 13.37
N PRO A 241 -1.15 4.01 14.36
CA PRO A 241 -1.29 3.50 15.73
C PRO A 241 -2.19 2.26 15.81
N GLN A 242 -3.31 2.29 15.05
CA GLN A 242 -4.24 1.16 15.00
C GLN A 242 -3.61 -0.06 14.32
N PHE A 243 -2.86 0.13 13.25
CA PHE A 243 -2.18 -0.94 12.53
C PHE A 243 -1.05 -1.54 13.37
N MET A 244 -0.22 -0.71 13.97
CA MET A 244 0.90 -1.15 14.81
C MET A 244 0.47 -1.84 16.10
N SER A 245 -0.76 -1.59 16.59
CA SER A 245 -1.30 -2.29 17.75
C SER A 245 -1.44 -3.81 17.55
N ILE A 246 -1.43 -4.30 16.31
CA ILE A 246 -1.40 -5.74 15.98
C ILE A 246 -0.12 -6.39 16.52
N TYR A 247 0.99 -5.67 16.48
CA TYR A 247 2.32 -6.18 16.80
C TYR A 247 2.78 -5.78 18.21
N LEU A 248 2.42 -4.58 18.66
CA LEU A 248 2.97 -4.01 19.89
C LEU A 248 2.16 -4.35 21.15
N GLY A 249 0.91 -4.78 21.01
CA GLY A 249 0.03 -5.13 22.13
C GLY A 249 -0.34 -3.97 23.06
N THR A 250 0.45 -2.90 23.08
CA THR A 250 0.27 -1.70 23.90
C THR A 250 0.41 -0.44 23.05
N ARG A 251 -0.18 0.65 23.55
CA ARG A 251 -0.03 1.97 22.93
C ARG A 251 1.42 2.43 23.04
N ASN A 252 1.95 3.01 21.95
CA ASN A 252 3.31 3.54 21.90
C ASN A 252 3.26 5.06 21.68
N GLU A 253 3.72 5.83 22.64
CA GLU A 253 3.66 7.30 22.65
C GLU A 253 4.41 7.93 21.46
N TYR A 254 5.53 7.34 21.04
CA TYR A 254 6.25 7.83 19.84
C TYR A 254 5.44 7.68 18.57
N ILE A 255 4.76 6.54 18.42
CA ILE A 255 3.87 6.32 17.25
C ILE A 255 2.71 7.31 17.29
N ASP A 256 2.12 7.54 18.46
CA ASP A 256 1.05 8.53 18.62
C ASP A 256 1.52 9.95 18.33
N MET A 257 2.71 10.34 18.79
CA MET A 257 3.32 11.63 18.52
C MET A 257 3.48 11.87 17.02
N PHE A 258 4.04 10.92 16.28
CA PHE A 258 4.16 11.02 14.82
C PHE A 258 2.79 11.02 14.13
N SER A 259 1.88 10.15 14.54
CA SER A 259 0.52 10.07 14.00
C SER A 259 -0.26 11.37 14.19
N ASN A 260 -0.09 12.03 15.33
CA ASN A 260 -0.75 13.29 15.61
C ASN A 260 -0.12 14.47 14.86
N SER A 261 1.14 14.38 14.47
CA SER A 261 1.91 15.45 13.83
C SER A 261 1.96 15.36 12.30
N MET A 262 1.77 14.17 11.73
CA MET A 262 1.92 13.90 10.30
C MET A 262 0.61 13.47 9.66
N ASN A 263 0.42 13.84 8.38
CA ASN A 263 -0.72 13.39 7.57
C ASN A 263 -0.35 12.13 6.78
N PHE A 264 0.22 12.32 5.59
CA PHE A 264 0.69 11.24 4.72
C PHE A 264 2.18 11.37 4.46
N ALA A 265 2.86 10.23 4.36
CA ALA A 265 4.14 10.15 3.69
C ALA A 265 3.98 9.48 2.33
N GLY A 266 4.66 10.00 1.32
CA GLY A 266 4.83 9.38 0.01
C GLY A 266 6.30 9.01 -0.19
N LEU A 267 6.56 7.74 -0.37
CA LEU A 267 7.90 7.19 -0.59
C LEU A 267 7.97 6.58 -1.99
N TYR A 268 9.13 6.59 -2.61
CA TYR A 268 9.38 5.87 -3.84
C TYR A 268 10.68 5.07 -3.75
N LEU A 269 10.62 3.86 -4.31
CA LEU A 269 11.70 2.89 -4.30
C LEU A 269 12.45 2.95 -5.62
N ASN A 270 13.76 3.18 -5.58
CA ASN A 270 14.68 3.03 -6.69
C ASN A 270 15.55 1.79 -6.50
N MET A 271 15.66 0.97 -7.54
CA MET A 271 16.50 -0.22 -7.55
C MET A 271 17.68 -0.01 -8.48
N GLY A 272 18.90 -0.11 -7.92
CA GLY A 272 20.14 -0.28 -8.67
C GLY A 272 20.61 -1.73 -8.63
N LYS A 273 21.76 -2.04 -9.22
CA LYS A 273 22.34 -3.40 -9.19
C LYS A 273 22.54 -3.89 -7.76
N ASP A 274 23.22 -3.08 -6.94
CA ASP A 274 23.69 -3.46 -5.61
C ASP A 274 23.10 -2.55 -4.51
N LYS A 275 22.11 -1.71 -4.88
CA LYS A 275 21.61 -0.67 -4.00
C LYS A 275 20.10 -0.52 -4.14
N MET A 276 19.42 -0.58 -3.02
CA MET A 276 18.04 -0.15 -2.87
C MET A 276 18.00 1.21 -2.20
N GLU A 277 17.34 2.18 -2.80
CA GLU A 277 17.19 3.53 -2.28
C GLU A 277 15.72 3.89 -2.14
N VAL A 278 15.32 4.28 -0.93
CA VAL A 278 13.97 4.80 -0.64
C VAL A 278 14.07 6.30 -0.38
N LYS A 279 13.32 7.08 -1.13
CA LYS A 279 13.21 8.53 -0.95
C LYS A 279 11.75 8.94 -0.87
N GLY A 280 11.48 10.09 -0.28
CA GLY A 280 10.12 10.59 -0.23
C GLY A 280 9.93 11.86 0.56
N TYR A 281 8.68 12.13 0.83
CA TYR A 281 8.21 13.33 1.51
C TYR A 281 7.14 12.96 2.51
N THR A 282 7.12 13.70 3.62
CA THR A 282 6.05 13.58 4.63
C THR A 282 5.41 14.95 4.79
N LEU A 283 4.10 15.03 4.70
CA LEU A 283 3.35 16.23 5.00
C LEU A 283 3.01 16.29 6.47
N LYS A 284 3.35 17.41 7.11
CA LYS A 284 2.98 17.68 8.49
C LYS A 284 1.54 18.22 8.56
N LYS A 285 0.88 18.01 9.70
CA LYS A 285 -0.38 18.66 10.04
C LYS A 285 -0.16 20.13 10.40
N ASP A 286 -1.21 20.91 10.47
CA ASP A 286 -1.14 22.29 10.95
C ASP A 286 -0.80 22.34 12.44
N SER A 287 -1.39 21.47 13.24
CA SER A 287 -1.04 21.27 14.66
C SER A 287 -0.02 20.14 14.76
N VAL A 288 1.22 20.49 15.12
CA VAL A 288 2.35 19.56 15.22
C VAL A 288 2.79 19.50 16.68
N ASP A 289 3.16 18.30 17.14
CA ASP A 289 3.74 18.10 18.46
C ASP A 289 4.92 19.04 18.72
N PRO A 290 5.04 19.63 19.92
CA PRO A 290 6.12 20.56 20.27
C PRO A 290 7.52 20.02 19.99
N TYR A 291 7.77 18.74 20.29
CA TYR A 291 9.06 18.10 20.03
C TYR A 291 9.38 18.01 18.53
N ILE A 292 8.39 17.61 17.72
CA ILE A 292 8.55 17.56 16.25
C ILE A 292 8.75 18.95 15.67
N THR A 293 8.03 19.95 16.19
CA THR A 293 8.21 21.36 15.80
C THR A 293 9.64 21.84 16.08
N ALA A 294 10.17 21.56 17.27
CA ALA A 294 11.53 21.90 17.63
C ALA A 294 12.57 21.21 16.74
N LEU A 295 12.37 19.93 16.40
CA LEU A 295 13.22 19.20 15.47
C LEU A 295 13.22 19.83 14.08
N LEU A 296 12.05 20.18 13.53
CA LEU A 296 11.92 20.77 12.21
C LEU A 296 12.61 22.15 12.14
N ASN A 297 12.55 22.91 13.23
CA ASN A 297 13.14 24.25 13.31
C ASN A 297 14.65 24.23 13.62
N SER A 298 15.19 23.12 14.15
CA SER A 298 16.62 23.02 14.53
C SER A 298 17.59 22.92 13.34
N GLY A 299 17.06 22.82 12.12
CA GLY A 299 17.84 22.75 10.88
C GLY A 299 18.32 21.34 10.54
N LYS A 300 19.18 21.26 9.52
CA LYS A 300 19.69 19.99 8.97
C LYS A 300 21.18 19.81 9.28
N HIS A 301 21.57 18.63 9.70
CA HIS A 301 22.97 18.26 9.87
C HIS A 301 23.29 16.91 9.19
N LYS A 302 24.53 16.75 8.75
CA LYS A 302 24.99 15.47 8.19
C LYS A 302 25.31 14.52 9.34
N MET A 303 24.50 13.48 9.48
CA MET A 303 24.68 12.47 10.53
C MET A 303 25.90 11.58 10.24
N LYS A 304 26.80 11.45 11.24
CA LYS A 304 28.03 10.67 11.19
C LYS A 304 28.17 9.68 12.34
N ALA A 305 27.25 9.67 13.31
CA ALA A 305 27.34 8.80 14.47
C ALA A 305 27.49 7.32 14.09
N HIS A 306 26.93 6.89 12.95
CA HIS A 306 27.06 5.53 12.45
C HIS A 306 28.51 5.11 12.15
N GLU A 307 29.44 6.06 11.91
CA GLU A 307 30.86 5.79 11.64
C GLU A 307 31.61 5.31 12.88
N ILE A 308 31.10 5.59 14.09
CA ILE A 308 31.73 5.26 15.38
C ILE A 308 30.95 4.20 16.17
N LEU A 309 29.85 3.67 15.63
CA LEU A 309 29.07 2.66 16.31
C LEU A 309 29.80 1.33 16.41
N SER A 310 29.65 0.66 17.55
CA SER A 310 30.11 -0.71 17.70
C SER A 310 29.34 -1.67 16.78
N GLY A 311 30.01 -2.69 16.23
CA GLY A 311 29.37 -3.79 15.49
C GLY A 311 28.34 -4.59 16.32
N ARG A 312 28.29 -4.38 17.64
CA ARG A 312 27.32 -4.97 18.59
C ARG A 312 26.12 -4.05 18.86
N THR A 313 25.98 -2.96 18.13
CA THR A 313 24.83 -2.06 18.29
C THR A 313 23.57 -2.74 17.75
N ALA A 314 22.60 -3.00 18.62
CA ALA A 314 21.31 -3.59 18.25
C ALA A 314 20.32 -2.53 17.77
N LEU A 315 20.33 -1.34 18.42
CA LEU A 315 19.47 -0.21 18.08
C LEU A 315 20.23 1.09 18.29
N TYR A 316 20.05 2.06 17.39
CA TYR A 316 20.43 3.43 17.65
C TYR A 316 19.42 4.43 17.13
N THR A 317 19.28 5.53 17.82
CA THR A 317 18.49 6.70 17.41
C THR A 317 19.44 7.87 17.28
N ASN A 318 19.42 8.54 16.15
CA ASN A 318 20.27 9.67 15.86
C ASN A 318 19.43 10.90 15.48
N ILE A 319 19.75 12.05 16.04
CA ILE A 319 19.10 13.33 15.78
C ILE A 319 20.19 14.32 15.36
N GLY A 320 20.03 14.86 14.14
CA GLY A 320 20.95 15.86 13.60
C GLY A 320 20.38 17.28 13.75
N PHE A 321 21.19 18.19 14.26
CA PHE A 321 20.84 19.60 14.42
C PHE A 321 21.84 20.50 13.70
N ASN A 322 21.40 21.62 13.25
CA ASN A 322 22.32 22.68 12.87
C ASN A 322 22.93 23.34 14.13
N ASN A 323 22.08 23.53 15.16
CA ASN A 323 22.47 24.05 16.46
C ASN A 323 21.60 23.45 17.57
N PRO A 324 22.17 22.66 18.51
CA PRO A 324 21.46 22.06 19.63
C PRO A 324 20.75 23.07 20.54
N MET A 325 21.36 24.25 20.74
CA MET A 325 20.75 25.32 21.53
C MET A 325 19.45 25.84 20.90
N THR A 326 19.40 25.92 19.59
CA THR A 326 18.16 26.29 18.88
C THR A 326 17.09 25.25 19.12
N PHE A 327 17.42 23.96 19.05
CA PHE A 327 16.47 22.89 19.35
C PHE A 327 15.89 23.01 20.76
N VAL A 328 16.74 23.18 21.78
CA VAL A 328 16.31 23.30 23.18
C VAL A 328 15.40 24.52 23.38
N LYS A 329 15.76 25.68 22.83
CA LYS A 329 14.96 26.90 22.92
C LYS A 329 13.60 26.75 22.24
N GLU A 330 13.57 26.17 21.04
CA GLU A 330 12.34 25.91 20.30
C GLU A 330 11.43 24.92 21.06
N LEU A 331 12.04 23.88 21.68
CA LEU A 331 11.30 22.92 22.50
C LEU A 331 10.72 23.60 23.76
N GLU A 332 11.51 24.40 24.47
CA GLU A 332 11.05 25.15 25.65
C GLU A 332 9.91 26.11 25.30
N ASN A 333 10.04 26.84 24.20
CA ASN A 333 9.00 27.74 23.72
C ASN A 333 7.71 26.96 23.37
N ALA A 334 7.83 25.86 22.62
CA ALA A 334 6.69 25.07 22.22
C ALA A 334 5.99 24.42 23.43
N LEU A 335 6.75 23.88 24.39
CA LEU A 335 6.20 23.29 25.64
C LEU A 335 5.50 24.37 26.48
N SER A 336 6.10 25.56 26.62
CA SER A 336 5.52 26.64 27.43
C SER A 336 4.13 27.08 26.93
N VAL A 337 3.88 26.96 25.62
CA VAL A 337 2.62 27.33 24.97
C VAL A 337 1.62 26.16 24.97
N HIS A 338 2.07 24.94 24.69
CA HIS A 338 1.18 23.82 24.41
C HIS A 338 1.02 22.83 25.59
N ASP A 339 2.03 22.71 26.48
CA ASP A 339 2.01 21.83 27.65
C ASP A 339 2.80 22.43 28.82
N LYS A 340 2.14 23.36 29.51
CA LYS A 340 2.75 24.05 30.65
C LYS A 340 3.17 23.10 31.78
N GLN A 341 2.43 22.02 32.00
CA GLN A 341 2.75 21.06 33.04
C GLN A 341 4.07 20.32 32.74
N LEU A 342 4.24 19.89 31.49
CA LEU A 342 5.48 19.25 31.06
C LEU A 342 6.64 20.25 31.04
N TYR A 343 6.40 21.50 30.63
CA TYR A 343 7.39 22.56 30.70
C TYR A 343 7.89 22.80 32.12
N ASP A 344 6.97 22.94 33.09
CA ASP A 344 7.32 23.17 34.50
C ASP A 344 8.08 21.95 35.09
N SER A 345 7.69 20.74 34.74
CA SER A 345 8.38 19.50 35.14
C SER A 345 9.81 19.44 34.56
N TYR A 346 9.97 19.78 33.29
CA TYR A 346 11.27 19.87 32.62
C TYR A 346 12.18 20.92 33.30
N GLN A 347 11.69 22.13 33.53
CA GLN A 347 12.44 23.19 34.20
C GLN A 347 12.86 22.81 35.64
N ASN A 348 11.98 22.15 36.37
CA ASN A 348 12.30 21.67 37.72
C ASN A 348 13.37 20.56 37.70
N SER A 349 13.30 19.65 36.71
CA SER A 349 14.30 18.60 36.54
C SER A 349 15.65 19.18 36.15
N ARG A 350 15.68 20.16 35.25
CA ARG A 350 16.89 20.89 34.86
C ARG A 350 17.55 21.56 36.07
N LYS A 351 16.79 22.34 36.84
CA LYS A 351 17.29 23.02 38.07
C LYS A 351 17.84 22.03 39.08
N LYS A 352 17.20 20.86 39.27
CA LYS A 352 17.70 19.81 40.18
C LYS A 352 19.06 19.27 39.75
N ILE A 353 19.21 18.97 38.43
CA ILE A 353 20.46 18.44 37.88
C ILE A 353 21.56 19.50 38.00
N GLU A 354 21.30 20.73 37.56
CA GLU A 354 22.25 21.86 37.68
C GLU A 354 22.68 22.11 39.10
N GLY A 355 21.74 22.10 40.04
CA GLY A 355 22.05 22.27 41.49
C GLY A 355 22.82 21.12 42.11
N LEU A 356 22.55 19.87 41.70
CA LEU A 356 23.25 18.66 42.20
C LEU A 356 24.71 18.62 41.76
N PHE A 357 25.00 19.02 40.54
CA PHE A 357 26.35 18.94 39.99
C PHE A 357 27.08 20.31 40.02
N GLY A 358 26.41 21.40 40.36
CA GLY A 358 27.02 22.74 40.35
C GLY A 358 27.39 23.20 38.95
N ILE A 359 26.66 22.80 37.93
CA ILE A 359 26.93 23.09 36.51
C ILE A 359 25.74 23.78 35.87
N SER A 360 26.00 24.49 34.77
CA SER A 360 24.99 24.91 33.82
C SER A 360 24.91 23.88 32.68
N LEU A 361 23.79 23.25 32.46
CA LEU A 361 23.61 22.31 31.33
C LEU A 361 23.84 23.02 30.01
N GLU A 362 23.45 24.27 29.90
CA GLU A 362 23.65 25.09 28.71
C GLU A 362 25.13 25.33 28.39
N GLU A 363 25.89 25.80 29.37
CA GLU A 363 27.30 26.14 29.22
C GLU A 363 28.23 24.93 29.21
N ASN A 364 27.97 23.94 30.09
CA ASN A 364 28.88 22.84 30.30
C ASN A 364 28.55 21.58 29.50
N PHE A 365 27.34 21.48 28.91
CA PHE A 365 26.93 20.32 28.15
C PHE A 365 26.49 20.66 26.74
N LEU A 366 25.51 21.55 26.56
CA LEU A 366 24.97 21.86 25.25
C LEU A 366 25.93 22.68 24.35
N SER A 367 26.78 23.52 24.96
CA SER A 367 27.69 24.39 24.23
C SER A 367 28.76 23.63 23.44
N TRP A 368 29.17 22.46 23.87
CA TRP A 368 30.19 21.65 23.16
C TRP A 368 29.56 20.58 22.25
N MET A 369 28.25 20.37 22.32
CA MET A 369 27.58 19.49 21.36
C MET A 369 27.57 20.13 19.97
N SER A 370 28.00 19.38 18.98
CA SER A 370 28.02 19.85 17.62
C SER A 370 27.32 18.89 16.69
N GLY A 371 26.25 19.33 16.06
CA GLY A 371 25.71 18.71 14.89
C GLY A 371 24.81 17.52 15.10
N GLU A 372 25.11 16.61 16.02
CA GLU A 372 24.27 15.43 16.21
C GLU A 372 24.32 14.87 17.65
N PHE A 373 23.25 14.16 17.98
CA PHE A 373 23.11 13.41 19.22
C PHE A 373 22.59 12.01 18.89
N ALA A 374 23.27 10.98 19.41
CA ALA A 374 22.88 9.60 19.20
C ALA A 374 22.75 8.84 20.52
N ILE A 375 21.68 8.06 20.64
CA ILE A 375 21.47 7.09 21.72
C ILE A 375 21.61 5.70 21.11
N THR A 376 22.40 4.86 21.75
CA THR A 376 22.64 3.49 21.28
C THR A 376 22.25 2.47 22.33
N GLN A 377 21.74 1.34 21.89
CA GLN A 377 21.53 0.15 22.70
C GLN A 377 22.36 -0.99 22.09
N SER A 378 23.27 -1.53 22.89
CA SER A 378 24.06 -2.70 22.49
C SER A 378 23.29 -3.99 22.77
N GLU A 379 23.66 -5.06 22.06
CA GLU A 379 23.21 -6.41 22.40
C GLU A 379 23.60 -6.76 23.84
N PRO A 380 22.72 -7.45 24.61
CA PRO A 380 23.07 -7.88 25.97
C PRO A 380 24.32 -8.77 25.94
N CYS A 381 25.25 -8.50 26.85
CA CYS A 381 26.45 -9.32 26.98
C CYS A 381 26.08 -10.60 27.76
N LEU A 382 26.09 -11.74 27.07
CA LEU A 382 25.81 -13.06 27.67
C LEU A 382 26.76 -13.44 28.85
N LEU A 383 27.90 -12.72 29.00
CA LEU A 383 28.85 -12.93 30.09
C LEU A 383 28.32 -12.46 31.44
N TYR A 384 27.27 -11.66 31.52
CA TYR A 384 26.72 -11.17 32.80
C TYR A 384 25.59 -12.05 33.38
N THR A 385 25.14 -13.07 32.68
CA THR A 385 24.00 -13.91 33.11
C THR A 385 24.41 -15.25 33.71
N SER A 386 25.70 -15.63 33.69
CA SER A 386 26.17 -16.91 34.22
C SER A 386 26.70 -16.86 35.66
N ASP A 387 27.03 -15.68 36.21
CA ASP A 387 27.66 -15.55 37.52
C ASP A 387 26.77 -14.92 38.63
N ALA A 388 25.46 -14.81 38.39
CA ALA A 388 24.48 -14.29 39.35
C ALA A 388 23.41 -15.36 39.70
N ALA A 389 23.80 -16.64 39.74
CA ALA A 389 22.96 -17.73 40.24
C ALA A 389 23.62 -18.37 41.51
#